data_e4dde7d0249caac9f7bac9ab6fa343e8
#
_entry.id   e4dde7d0249caac9f7bac9ab6fa343e8
#
_cell.length_a   1.000
_cell.length_b   1.000
_cell.length_c   1.000
_cell.angle_alpha   90.00
_cell.angle_beta   90.00
_cell.angle_gamma   90.00
#
_symmetry.space_group_name_H-M   'P 1'
#
loop_
_entity.id
_entity.type
_entity.pdbx_description
1 polymer ?
#
loop_
_entity_poly.entity_id
_entity_poly.type
_entity_poly.pdbx_seq_one_letter_code
_entity_poly.pdbx_strand_id
1 'polypeptide(L)'
;MARYILLLNYTQQGISKIKDSPHRAEAARALARDCGAEMKELYLTLGEYDLVAHVEAESPEAIARFALAVGSQGNVRSKTLQAFTEDQFQEIVASLPK
;
A
#
# COMPACT_ATOMS: atom_id res chain seq x y z
N MET A 1 -3.16 10.20 -10.87
CA MET A 1 -2.35 9.67 -9.78
C MET A 1 -1.91 8.24 -10.11
N ALA A 2 -0.72 7.88 -9.73
CA ALA A 2 -0.24 6.52 -9.95
C ALA A 2 -0.85 5.57 -8.91
N ARG A 3 -0.98 4.31 -9.29
CA ARG A 3 -1.52 3.25 -8.44
C ARG A 3 -0.40 2.38 -7.92
N TYR A 4 -0.56 1.94 -6.68
CA TYR A 4 0.39 1.05 -6.02
C TYR A 4 -0.37 -0.02 -5.25
N ILE A 5 0.22 -1.20 -5.23
CA ILE A 5 -0.26 -2.30 -4.39
C ILE A 5 0.78 -2.50 -3.29
N LEU A 6 0.35 -2.42 -2.05
CA LEU A 6 1.20 -2.69 -0.90
C LEU A 6 0.87 -4.09 -0.39
N LEU A 7 1.92 -4.90 -0.27
CA LEU A 7 1.84 -6.24 0.31
C LEU A 7 2.45 -6.15 1.70
N LEU A 8 1.66 -6.44 2.72
CA LEU A 8 2.07 -6.18 4.10
C LEU A 8 2.05 -7.45 4.92
N ASN A 9 3.03 -7.57 5.80
CA ASN A 9 3.06 -8.61 6.81
C ASN A 9 3.17 -7.95 8.19
N TYR A 10 2.44 -8.51 9.16
CA TYR A 10 2.58 -8.09 10.54
C TYR A 10 3.95 -8.43 11.06
N THR A 11 4.51 -7.54 11.87
CA THR A 11 5.66 -7.84 12.70
C THR A 11 5.20 -8.57 13.96
N GLN A 12 6.14 -9.03 14.78
CA GLN A 12 5.80 -9.58 16.08
C GLN A 12 5.00 -8.57 16.92
N GLN A 13 5.41 -7.33 16.90
CA GLN A 13 4.70 -6.26 17.60
C GLN A 13 3.28 -6.08 17.07
N GLY A 14 3.12 -6.07 15.75
CA GLY A 14 1.81 -5.86 15.12
C GLY A 14 0.84 -6.99 15.39
N ILE A 15 1.30 -8.25 15.27
CA ILE A 15 0.41 -9.40 15.47
C ILE A 15 0.05 -9.58 16.93
N SER A 16 0.93 -9.24 17.86
CA SER A 16 0.63 -9.36 19.28
C SER A 16 -0.50 -8.45 19.72
N LYS A 17 -0.77 -7.39 18.97
CA LYS A 17 -1.84 -6.42 19.24
C LYS A 17 -2.84 -6.39 18.09
N ILE A 18 -3.18 -7.55 17.58
CA ILE A 18 -4.04 -7.67 16.38
C ILE A 18 -5.40 -6.99 16.56
N LYS A 19 -5.91 -6.96 17.77
CA LYS A 19 -7.22 -6.34 18.04
C LYS A 19 -7.22 -4.84 17.78
N ASP A 20 -6.04 -4.19 17.78
CA ASP A 20 -5.90 -2.77 17.47
C ASP A 20 -5.80 -2.51 15.97
N SER A 21 -5.68 -3.56 15.14
CA SER A 21 -5.44 -3.41 13.71
C SER A 21 -6.49 -2.56 13.00
N PRO A 22 -7.80 -2.68 13.29
CA PRO A 22 -8.78 -1.80 12.65
C PRO A 22 -8.54 -0.31 12.95
N HIS A 23 -8.13 0.03 14.17
CA HIS A 23 -7.78 1.41 14.52
C HIS A 23 -6.51 1.87 13.78
N ARG A 24 -5.53 0.97 13.64
CA ARG A 24 -4.31 1.28 12.90
C ARG A 24 -4.62 1.51 11.42
N ALA A 25 -5.58 0.79 10.86
CA ALA A 25 -6.02 0.99 9.48
C ALA A 25 -6.61 2.38 9.27
N GLU A 26 -7.46 2.83 10.22
CA GLU A 26 -8.01 4.19 10.17
C GLU A 26 -6.92 5.25 10.27
N ALA A 27 -5.97 5.06 11.17
CA ALA A 27 -4.84 5.97 11.32
C ALA A 27 -3.97 5.98 10.06
N ALA A 28 -3.79 4.83 9.42
CA ALA A 28 -3.03 4.72 8.17
C ALA A 28 -3.70 5.50 7.03
N ARG A 29 -5.04 5.49 6.96
CA ARG A 29 -5.76 6.28 5.94
C ARG A 29 -5.50 7.77 6.13
N ALA A 30 -5.55 8.26 7.36
CA ALA A 30 -5.25 9.65 7.65
C ALA A 30 -3.80 9.99 7.31
N LEU A 31 -2.88 9.11 7.67
CA LEU A 31 -1.45 9.27 7.40
C LEU A 31 -1.18 9.32 5.89
N ALA A 32 -1.87 8.47 5.12
CA ALA A 32 -1.73 8.47 3.66
C ALA A 32 -2.08 9.83 3.08
N ARG A 33 -3.20 10.41 3.52
CA ARG A 33 -3.61 11.74 3.06
C ARG A 33 -2.57 12.81 3.39
N ASP A 34 -1.98 12.73 4.57
CA ASP A 34 -0.91 13.67 4.97
C ASP A 34 0.33 13.52 4.11
N CYS A 35 0.55 12.35 3.52
CA CYS A 35 1.71 12.08 2.67
C CYS A 35 1.47 12.37 1.18
N GLY A 36 0.24 12.72 0.80
CA GLY A 36 -0.10 12.93 -0.61
C GLY A 36 -0.59 11.66 -1.31
N ALA A 37 -1.17 10.75 -0.54
CA ALA A 37 -1.67 9.47 -1.03
C ALA A 37 -3.07 9.20 -0.51
N GLU A 38 -3.74 8.22 -1.11
CA GLU A 38 -5.06 7.80 -0.67
C GLU A 38 -5.13 6.28 -0.65
N MET A 39 -5.44 5.70 0.50
CA MET A 39 -5.64 4.27 0.61
C MET A 39 -7.07 3.95 0.21
N LYS A 40 -7.22 3.37 -0.99
CA LYS A 40 -8.53 3.11 -1.59
C LYS A 40 -9.18 1.87 -0.99
N GLU A 41 -8.41 0.81 -0.83
CA GLU A 41 -8.91 -0.47 -0.36
C GLU A 41 -7.85 -1.16 0.48
N LEU A 42 -8.31 -1.90 1.48
CA LEU A 42 -7.46 -2.71 2.33
C LEU A 42 -8.15 -4.06 2.54
N TYR A 43 -7.41 -5.13 2.32
CA TYR A 43 -7.90 -6.50 2.47
C TYR A 43 -7.04 -7.26 3.46
N LEU A 44 -7.69 -8.05 4.30
CA LEU A 44 -7.00 -9.12 5.04
C LEU A 44 -6.90 -10.32 4.10
N THR A 45 -5.73 -10.91 4.01
CA THR A 45 -5.50 -12.05 3.11
C THR A 45 -4.97 -13.24 3.88
N LEU A 46 -5.08 -14.40 3.27
CA LEU A 46 -4.47 -15.63 3.77
C LEU A 46 -3.31 -15.99 2.85
N GLY A 47 -2.29 -16.59 3.42
CA GLY A 47 -1.13 -17.05 2.66
C GLY A 47 0.10 -16.23 2.98
N GLU A 48 0.86 -15.89 1.95
CA GLU A 48 2.18 -15.28 2.11
C GLU A 48 2.13 -13.88 2.70
N TYR A 49 1.06 -13.14 2.42
CA TYR A 49 0.88 -11.77 2.93
C TYR A 49 -0.35 -11.71 3.81
N ASP A 50 -0.28 -10.88 4.84
CA ASP A 50 -1.37 -10.71 5.79
C ASP A 50 -2.39 -9.67 5.33
N LEU A 51 -1.90 -8.61 4.69
CA LEU A 51 -2.75 -7.51 4.21
C LEU A 51 -2.32 -7.11 2.81
N VAL A 52 -3.30 -6.69 2.00
CA VAL A 52 -3.04 -6.11 0.69
C VAL A 52 -3.80 -4.80 0.60
N ALA A 53 -3.11 -3.73 0.22
CA ALA A 53 -3.73 -2.41 0.11
C ALA A 53 -3.58 -1.87 -1.31
N HIS A 54 -4.64 -1.22 -1.79
CA HIS A 54 -4.60 -0.43 -3.02
C HIS A 54 -4.47 1.04 -2.62
N VAL A 55 -3.40 1.68 -3.05
CA VAL A 55 -3.09 3.07 -2.71
C VAL A 55 -2.82 3.86 -3.99
N GLU A 56 -3.41 5.04 -4.09
CA GLU A 56 -3.08 5.99 -5.15
C GLU A 56 -2.24 7.10 -4.55
N ALA A 57 -1.24 7.55 -5.28
CA ALA A 57 -0.32 8.58 -4.79
C ALA A 57 -0.01 9.59 -5.88
N GLU A 58 0.22 10.84 -5.47
CA GLU A 58 0.50 11.96 -6.36
C GLU A 58 1.85 11.78 -7.06
N SER A 59 2.80 11.11 -6.41
CA SER A 59 4.18 10.98 -6.90
C SER A 59 4.83 9.77 -6.26
N PRO A 60 5.95 9.28 -6.84
CA PRO A 60 6.73 8.23 -6.17
C PRO A 60 7.21 8.64 -4.79
N GLU A 61 7.52 9.91 -4.59
CA GLU A 61 7.93 10.42 -3.28
C GLU A 61 6.81 10.29 -2.26
N ALA A 62 5.57 10.52 -2.66
CA ALA A 62 4.41 10.41 -1.76
C ALA A 62 4.22 8.96 -1.28
N ILE A 63 4.30 7.99 -2.18
CA ILE A 63 4.15 6.58 -1.77
C ILE A 63 5.33 6.13 -0.92
N ALA A 64 6.54 6.58 -1.24
CA ALA A 64 7.72 6.27 -0.42
C ALA A 64 7.57 6.84 0.99
N ARG A 65 7.11 8.08 1.09
CA ARG A 65 6.86 8.74 2.38
C ARG A 65 5.85 7.97 3.21
N PHE A 66 4.76 7.55 2.58
CA PHE A 66 3.74 6.77 3.26
C PHE A 66 4.26 5.41 3.73
N ALA A 67 4.97 4.69 2.85
CA ALA A 67 5.52 3.37 3.19
C ALA A 67 6.50 3.46 4.37
N LEU A 68 7.37 4.47 4.36
CA LEU A 68 8.32 4.68 5.45
C LEU A 68 7.62 5.06 6.75
N ALA A 69 6.61 5.93 6.67
CA ALA A 69 5.87 6.37 7.85
C ALA A 69 5.14 5.19 8.51
N VAL A 70 4.48 4.37 7.72
CA VAL A 70 3.79 3.17 8.23
C VAL A 70 4.80 2.18 8.80
N GLY A 71 5.87 1.92 8.07
CA GLY A 71 6.91 0.99 8.52
C GLY A 71 7.58 1.43 9.82
N SER A 72 7.76 2.74 10.00
CA SER A 72 8.43 3.27 11.19
C SER A 72 7.64 3.06 12.47
N GLN A 73 6.33 2.82 12.37
CA GLN A 73 5.50 2.50 13.53
C GLN A 73 5.75 1.09 14.07
N GLY A 74 6.38 0.24 13.28
CA GLY A 74 6.85 -1.07 13.73
C GLY A 74 5.82 -2.19 13.72
N ASN A 75 4.59 -1.94 13.23
CA ASN A 75 3.51 -2.93 13.27
C ASN A 75 3.45 -3.81 12.03
N VAL A 76 3.93 -3.30 10.90
CA VAL A 76 3.92 -4.02 9.63
C VAL A 76 5.20 -3.76 8.86
N ARG A 77 5.53 -4.70 7.99
CA ARG A 77 6.53 -4.52 6.93
C ARG A 77 5.82 -4.59 5.60
N SER A 78 6.22 -3.76 4.66
CA SER A 78 5.53 -3.68 3.39
C SER A 78 6.48 -3.85 2.21
N LYS A 79 5.92 -4.33 1.11
CA LYS A 79 6.52 -4.29 -0.22
C LYS A 79 5.58 -3.48 -1.10
N THR A 80 6.13 -2.56 -1.87
CA THR A 80 5.35 -1.66 -2.70
C THR A 80 5.55 -2.03 -4.16
N LEU A 81 4.46 -2.26 -4.86
CA LEU A 81 4.45 -2.54 -6.30
C LEU A 81 3.71 -1.41 -7.00
N GLN A 82 4.33 -0.84 -8.03
CA GLN A 82 3.57 0.06 -8.89
C GLN A 82 2.67 -0.76 -9.79
N ALA A 83 1.41 -0.36 -9.89
CA ALA A 83 0.42 -1.10 -10.65
C ALA A 83 -0.14 -0.24 -11.78
N PHE A 84 -0.45 -0.88 -12.89
CA PHE A 84 -1.08 -0.25 -14.04
C PHE A 84 -2.47 -0.84 -14.21
N THR A 85 -3.43 0.00 -14.59
CA THR A 85 -4.76 -0.48 -14.93
C THR A 85 -4.70 -1.32 -16.21
N GLU A 86 -5.75 -2.06 -16.46
CA GLU A 86 -5.86 -2.84 -17.70
C GLU A 86 -5.78 -1.93 -18.93
N ASP A 87 -6.39 -0.77 -18.89
CA ASP A 87 -6.30 0.21 -19.99
C ASP A 87 -4.86 0.67 -20.20
N GLN A 88 -4.15 0.99 -19.12
CA GLN A 88 -2.74 1.37 -19.20
C GLN A 88 -1.88 0.23 -19.74
N PHE A 89 -2.18 -1.00 -19.32
CA PHE A 89 -1.50 -2.19 -19.80
C PHE A 89 -1.66 -2.32 -21.32
N GLN A 90 -2.87 -2.14 -21.81
CA GLN A 90 -3.14 -2.19 -23.26
C GLN A 90 -2.37 -1.12 -24.02
N GLU A 91 -2.29 0.10 -23.48
CA GLU A 91 -1.53 1.19 -24.08
C GLU A 91 -0.03 0.88 -24.12
N ILE A 92 0.50 0.29 -23.05
CA ILE A 92 1.91 -0.10 -22.98
C ILE A 92 2.20 -1.13 -24.07
N VAL A 93 1.34 -2.15 -24.18
CA VAL A 93 1.51 -3.20 -25.21
C VAL A 93 1.45 -2.59 -26.61
N ALA A 94 0.52 -1.68 -26.87
CA ALA A 94 0.37 -1.03 -28.17
C ALA A 94 1.60 -0.18 -28.54
N SER A 95 2.34 0.28 -27.56
CA SER A 95 3.52 1.11 -27.76
C SER A 95 4.83 0.33 -27.86
N LEU A 96 4.78 -0.99 -27.76
CA LEU A 96 6.00 -1.80 -27.84
C LEU A 96 6.68 -1.67 -29.20
N PRO A 97 8.01 -1.66 -29.24
CA PRO A 97 8.72 -1.65 -30.51
C PRO A 97 8.46 -2.93 -31.29
N LYS A 98 8.58 -2.80 -32.61
CA LYS A 98 8.40 -3.97 -33.50
C LYS A 98 9.52 -4.98 -33.32
#